data_614e85b0741763affd82943abd6cbceb
#
_entry.id   614e85b0741763affd82943abd6cbceb
#
_cell.length_a   1.000
_cell.length_b   1.000
_cell.length_c   1.000
_cell.angle_alpha   90.00
_cell.angle_beta   90.00
_cell.angle_gamma   90.00
#
_symmetry.space_group_name_H-M   'P 1'
#
loop_
_entity.id
_entity.type
_entity.pdbx_description
1 polymer ?
#
loop_
_entity_poly.entity_id
_entity_poly.type
_entity_poly.pdbx_seq_one_letter_code
_entity_poly.pdbx_strand_id
1 'polypeptide(L)'
;MDFMKEAVKEAYEGINEKHGGPFGSVIVKDGKIVGRGHNQVLLNHDPTCHGEMMAIRDACRKTGNFDLSGCELYTTGEPCPMCFGAILWANISKVFYGCNIKDTEKIGFRDRRFYEDSEKIKAELFEENGREECLELYRKYSQRFEKTNY
;
A
#
# COMPACT_ATOMS: atom_id res chain seq x y z
N MET A 1 14.88 16.17 10.24
CA MET A 1 14.32 14.86 10.64
C MET A 1 14.71 13.83 9.60
N ASP A 2 15.15 12.67 10.03
CA ASP A 2 15.46 11.55 9.13
C ASP A 2 14.20 10.67 9.02
N PHE A 3 13.50 10.79 7.93
CA PHE A 3 12.21 10.11 7.73
C PHE A 3 12.36 8.59 7.61
N MET A 4 13.49 8.08 7.10
CA MET A 4 13.71 6.64 7.09
C MET A 4 13.88 6.09 8.51
N LYS A 5 14.54 6.82 9.39
CA LYS A 5 14.61 6.43 10.81
C LYS A 5 13.22 6.40 11.46
N GLU A 6 12.34 7.30 11.08
CA GLU A 6 10.97 7.28 11.58
C GLU A 6 10.20 6.05 11.07
N ALA A 7 10.39 5.67 9.79
CA ALA A 7 9.82 4.42 9.25
C ALA A 7 10.37 3.18 9.98
N VAL A 8 11.67 3.17 10.29
CA VAL A 8 12.30 2.07 11.07
C VAL A 8 11.72 2.00 12.48
N LYS A 9 11.46 3.13 13.14
CA LYS A 9 10.80 3.14 14.46
C LYS A 9 9.41 2.51 14.40
N GLU A 10 8.62 2.84 13.39
CA GLU A 10 7.31 2.21 13.16
C GLU A 10 7.46 0.69 13.03
N ALA A 11 8.44 0.22 12.26
CA ALA A 11 8.67 -1.21 12.10
C ALA A 11 9.02 -1.89 13.43
N TYR A 12 9.89 -1.27 14.24
CA TYR A 12 10.24 -1.81 15.57
C TYR A 12 9.04 -1.85 16.50
N GLU A 13 8.22 -0.81 16.52
CA GLU A 13 6.98 -0.80 17.30
C GLU A 13 6.11 -2.00 16.92
N GLY A 14 5.90 -2.22 15.64
CA GLY A 14 5.09 -3.33 15.14
C GLY A 14 5.61 -4.71 15.54
N ILE A 15 6.92 -4.98 15.37
CA ILE A 15 7.48 -6.28 15.73
C ILE A 15 7.54 -6.49 17.24
N ASN A 16 7.82 -5.45 18.02
CA ASN A 16 7.86 -5.54 19.48
C ASN A 16 6.48 -5.84 20.08
N GLU A 17 5.43 -5.29 19.48
CA GLU A 17 4.04 -5.54 19.85
C GLU A 17 3.45 -6.78 19.17
N LYS A 18 4.23 -7.48 18.36
CA LYS A 18 3.81 -8.68 17.61
C LYS A 18 2.64 -8.43 16.65
N HIS A 19 2.57 -7.23 16.08
CA HIS A 19 1.53 -6.83 15.13
C HIS A 19 1.72 -7.45 13.74
N GLY A 20 2.96 -7.73 13.34
CA GLY A 20 3.29 -8.28 12.03
C GLY A 20 4.79 -8.27 11.74
N GLY A 21 5.13 -8.31 10.45
CA GLY A 21 6.52 -8.30 9.98
C GLY A 21 7.23 -6.96 10.17
N PRO A 22 8.54 -6.88 9.83
CA PRO A 22 9.40 -5.75 10.13
C PRO A 22 9.25 -4.61 9.10
N PHE A 23 8.03 -4.15 8.89
CA PHE A 23 7.69 -3.19 7.85
C PHE A 23 7.03 -1.95 8.46
N GLY A 24 7.67 -0.81 8.28
CA GLY A 24 7.17 0.49 8.75
C GLY A 24 7.29 1.53 7.66
N SER A 25 6.39 2.50 7.69
CA SER A 25 6.29 3.53 6.65
C SER A 25 5.84 4.86 7.24
N VAL A 26 6.34 5.95 6.65
CA VAL A 26 5.84 7.30 6.92
C VAL A 26 5.59 8.02 5.60
N ILE A 27 4.55 8.85 5.58
CA ILE A 27 4.21 9.71 4.44
C ILE A 27 4.50 11.15 4.84
N VAL A 28 5.20 11.85 3.97
CA VAL A 28 5.74 13.19 4.21
C VAL A 28 5.18 14.15 3.17
N LYS A 29 4.74 15.32 3.61
CA LYS A 29 4.36 16.44 2.75
C LYS A 29 5.01 17.72 3.29
N ASP A 30 5.69 18.46 2.40
CA ASP A 30 6.35 19.73 2.78
C ASP A 30 7.22 19.59 4.03
N GLY A 31 8.01 18.52 4.10
CA GLY A 31 8.92 18.27 5.22
C GLY A 31 8.29 17.82 6.53
N LYS A 32 6.99 17.50 6.53
CA LYS A 32 6.25 17.06 7.71
C LYS A 32 5.62 15.69 7.50
N ILE A 33 5.67 14.84 8.53
CA ILE A 33 4.98 13.56 8.51
C ILE A 33 3.47 13.80 8.60
N VAL A 34 2.73 13.35 7.59
CA VAL A 34 1.27 13.46 7.52
C VAL A 34 0.57 12.11 7.73
N GLY A 35 1.32 11.01 7.67
CA GLY A 35 0.81 9.68 7.96
C GLY A 35 1.93 8.74 8.35
N ARG A 36 1.62 7.73 9.17
CA ARG A 36 2.54 6.70 9.59
C ARG A 36 1.85 5.38 9.80
N GLY A 37 2.57 4.30 9.66
CA GLY A 37 2.04 2.97 9.88
C GLY A 37 3.11 1.90 9.86
N HIS A 38 2.75 0.76 10.40
CA HIS A 38 3.56 -0.45 10.35
C HIS A 38 2.66 -1.65 10.04
N ASN A 39 3.27 -2.77 9.68
CA ASN A 39 2.54 -3.98 9.37
C ASN A 39 1.68 -4.43 10.55
N GLN A 40 0.38 -4.60 10.32
CA GLN A 40 -0.60 -5.03 11.31
C GLN A 40 -1.41 -6.26 10.82
N VAL A 41 -0.83 -7.04 9.92
CA VAL A 41 -1.49 -8.24 9.38
C VAL A 41 -1.92 -9.20 10.48
N LEU A 42 -1.05 -9.45 11.45
CA LEU A 42 -1.34 -10.38 12.55
C LEU A 42 -2.32 -9.76 13.56
N LEU A 43 -2.16 -8.48 13.88
CA LEU A 43 -3.04 -7.79 14.82
C LEU A 43 -4.48 -7.74 14.33
N ASN A 44 -4.69 -7.40 13.06
CA ASN A 44 -6.02 -7.16 12.50
C ASN A 44 -6.60 -8.37 11.76
N HIS A 45 -5.85 -9.49 11.67
CA HIS A 45 -6.22 -10.64 10.84
C HIS A 45 -6.58 -10.23 9.41
N ASP A 46 -5.78 -9.31 8.84
CA ASP A 46 -6.04 -8.67 7.54
C ASP A 46 -4.73 -8.62 6.72
N PRO A 47 -4.64 -9.43 5.64
CA PRO A 47 -3.43 -9.48 4.82
C PRO A 47 -3.13 -8.17 4.08
N THR A 48 -4.08 -7.24 4.00
CA THR A 48 -3.87 -5.94 3.36
C THR A 48 -3.18 -4.92 4.27
N CYS A 49 -3.07 -5.18 5.57
CA CYS A 49 -2.50 -4.26 6.55
C CYS A 49 -0.97 -4.21 6.51
N HIS A 50 -0.39 -4.01 5.34
CA HIS A 50 1.03 -3.69 5.19
C HIS A 50 1.35 -2.29 5.70
N GLY A 51 2.62 -2.01 6.01
CA GLY A 51 3.04 -0.72 6.56
C GLY A 51 2.66 0.45 5.66
N GLU A 52 2.86 0.32 4.35
CA GLU A 52 2.50 1.33 3.35
C GLU A 52 0.98 1.57 3.33
N MET A 53 0.19 0.50 3.36
CA MET A 53 -1.28 0.59 3.41
C MET A 53 -1.75 1.32 4.66
N MET A 54 -1.17 1.00 5.80
CA MET A 54 -1.51 1.63 7.08
C MET A 54 -1.14 3.13 7.06
N ALA A 55 0.03 3.48 6.52
CA ALA A 55 0.47 4.87 6.39
C ALA A 55 -0.43 5.67 5.44
N ILE A 56 -0.85 5.09 4.31
CA ILE A 56 -1.79 5.70 3.36
C ILE A 56 -3.13 5.96 4.05
N ARG A 57 -3.69 4.98 4.75
CA ARG A 57 -4.95 5.14 5.49
C ARG A 57 -4.86 6.24 6.54
N ASP A 58 -3.76 6.29 7.28
CA ASP A 58 -3.54 7.32 8.29
C ASP A 58 -3.45 8.72 7.67
N ALA A 59 -2.66 8.87 6.58
CA ALA A 59 -2.53 10.14 5.87
C ALA A 59 -3.87 10.61 5.28
N CYS A 60 -4.61 9.72 4.60
CA CYS A 60 -5.91 10.05 4.02
C CYS A 60 -6.92 10.48 5.08
N ARG A 61 -6.96 9.78 6.22
CA ARG A 61 -7.84 10.13 7.33
C ARG A 61 -7.50 11.50 7.91
N LYS A 62 -6.22 11.78 8.14
CA LYS A 62 -5.75 13.04 8.74
C LYS A 62 -5.92 14.24 7.81
N THR A 63 -5.69 14.05 6.52
CA THR A 63 -5.83 15.14 5.52
C THR A 63 -7.25 15.29 5.01
N GLY A 64 -8.13 14.31 5.25
CA GLY A 64 -9.50 14.30 4.72
C GLY A 64 -9.56 14.14 3.21
N ASN A 65 -8.52 13.55 2.59
CA ASN A 65 -8.42 13.42 1.14
C ASN A 65 -7.82 12.08 0.75
N PHE A 66 -8.32 11.46 -0.31
CA PHE A 66 -7.74 10.25 -0.90
C PHE A 66 -6.53 10.55 -1.78
N ASP A 67 -6.38 11.78 -2.26
CA ASP A 67 -5.29 12.22 -3.13
C ASP A 67 -4.12 12.72 -2.31
N LEU A 68 -3.02 11.97 -2.37
CA LEU A 68 -1.75 12.27 -1.70
C LEU A 68 -0.70 12.83 -2.66
N SER A 69 -1.14 13.52 -3.73
CA SER A 69 -0.24 14.22 -4.66
C SER A 69 0.68 15.17 -3.90
N GLY A 70 1.95 15.19 -4.27
CA GLY A 70 2.97 15.99 -3.59
C GLY A 70 3.51 15.36 -2.31
N CYS A 71 3.00 14.19 -1.92
CA CYS A 71 3.54 13.44 -0.78
C CYS A 71 4.65 12.48 -1.21
N GLU A 72 5.55 12.20 -0.28
CA GLU A 72 6.62 11.23 -0.42
C GLU A 72 6.42 10.11 0.61
N LEU A 73 6.67 8.88 0.19
CA LEU A 73 6.62 7.70 1.06
C LEU A 73 8.04 7.25 1.40
N TYR A 74 8.31 7.06 2.69
CA TYR A 74 9.52 6.41 3.19
C TYR A 74 9.10 5.08 3.81
N THR A 75 9.68 3.97 3.35
CA THR A 75 9.30 2.63 3.79
C THR A 75 10.52 1.75 3.96
N THR A 76 10.51 0.87 4.96
CA THR A 76 11.67 0.03 5.31
C THR A 76 11.97 -1.02 4.24
N GLY A 77 10.96 -1.51 3.52
CA GLY A 77 11.09 -2.47 2.44
C GLY A 77 10.51 -1.94 1.13
N GLU A 78 11.11 -2.35 0.01
CA GLU A 78 10.56 -2.04 -1.32
C GLU A 78 9.11 -2.54 -1.40
N PRO A 79 8.15 -1.68 -1.82
CA PRO A 79 6.73 -2.05 -1.83
C PRO A 79 6.42 -3.28 -2.66
N CYS A 80 5.57 -4.17 -2.14
CA CYS A 80 5.01 -5.30 -2.88
C CYS A 80 4.02 -4.81 -3.95
N PRO A 81 3.55 -5.69 -4.88
CA PRO A 81 2.59 -5.27 -5.91
C PRO A 81 1.30 -4.65 -5.37
N MET A 82 0.77 -5.14 -4.25
CA MET A 82 -0.42 -4.56 -3.61
C MET A 82 -0.17 -3.11 -3.17
N CYS A 83 0.94 -2.88 -2.47
CA CYS A 83 1.30 -1.54 -1.99
C CYS A 83 1.68 -0.61 -3.14
N PHE A 84 2.36 -1.12 -4.16
CA PHE A 84 2.63 -0.37 -5.39
C PHE A 84 1.32 0.12 -6.02
N GLY A 85 0.32 -0.76 -6.15
CA GLY A 85 -1.00 -0.37 -6.63
C GLY A 85 -1.64 0.72 -5.77
N ALA A 86 -1.57 0.59 -4.45
CA ALA A 86 -2.10 1.59 -3.53
C ALA A 86 -1.38 2.94 -3.64
N ILE A 87 -0.06 2.93 -3.83
CA ILE A 87 0.75 4.13 -4.07
C ILE A 87 0.30 4.85 -5.33
N LEU A 88 0.02 4.10 -6.41
CA LEU A 88 -0.50 4.66 -7.66
C LEU A 88 -1.89 5.27 -7.46
N TRP A 89 -2.80 4.55 -6.82
CA TRP A 89 -4.14 5.05 -6.53
C TRP A 89 -4.15 6.31 -5.66
N ALA A 90 -3.19 6.41 -4.74
CA ALA A 90 -3.04 7.58 -3.87
C ALA A 90 -2.31 8.76 -4.54
N ASN A 91 -1.75 8.58 -5.73
CA ASN A 91 -0.95 9.58 -6.44
C ASN A 91 0.30 10.04 -5.67
N ILE A 92 0.91 9.17 -4.88
CA ILE A 92 2.15 9.49 -4.16
C ILE A 92 3.25 9.81 -5.18
N SER A 93 3.96 10.90 -4.96
CA SER A 93 4.89 11.46 -5.96
C SER A 93 6.26 10.79 -5.97
N LYS A 94 6.71 10.24 -4.83
CA LYS A 94 8.02 9.62 -4.71
C LYS A 94 8.02 8.56 -3.62
N VAL A 95 8.77 7.50 -3.84
CA VAL A 95 8.97 6.42 -2.85
C VAL A 95 10.46 6.26 -2.57
N PHE A 96 10.82 6.26 -1.31
CA PHE A 96 12.15 5.92 -0.81
C PHE A 96 12.04 4.63 0.00
N TYR A 97 12.84 3.63 -0.31
CA TYR A 97 12.83 2.36 0.41
C TYR A 97 14.23 1.98 0.89
N GLY A 98 14.28 1.23 1.97
CA GLY A 98 15.54 0.76 2.56
C GLY A 98 16.00 -0.56 1.94
N CYS A 99 15.36 -1.67 2.29
CA CYS A 99 15.68 -3.00 1.78
C CYS A 99 14.94 -3.28 0.46
N ASN A 100 15.62 -3.94 -0.47
CA ASN A 100 15.01 -4.31 -1.75
C ASN A 100 14.21 -5.64 -1.66
N ILE A 101 13.52 -6.00 -2.74
CA ILE A 101 12.70 -7.22 -2.84
C ILE A 101 13.49 -8.49 -2.52
N LYS A 102 14.77 -8.57 -2.90
CA LYS A 102 15.61 -9.72 -2.62
C LYS A 102 15.96 -9.84 -1.13
N ASP A 103 16.17 -8.70 -0.47
CA ASP A 103 16.39 -8.67 0.99
C ASP A 103 15.14 -9.18 1.72
N THR A 104 13.96 -8.76 1.28
CA THR A 104 12.67 -9.18 1.83
C THR A 104 12.42 -10.68 1.63
N GLU A 105 12.81 -11.23 0.49
CA GLU A 105 12.76 -12.68 0.23
C GLU A 105 13.64 -13.48 1.20
N LYS A 106 14.82 -12.97 1.51
CA LYS A 106 15.76 -13.64 2.44
C LYS A 106 15.19 -13.81 3.84
N ILE A 107 14.28 -12.95 4.26
CA ILE A 107 13.61 -13.06 5.57
C ILE A 107 12.27 -13.79 5.49
N GLY A 108 11.92 -14.39 4.35
CA GLY A 108 10.82 -15.33 4.21
C GLY A 108 9.53 -14.77 3.61
N PHE A 109 9.53 -13.56 3.04
CA PHE A 109 8.34 -12.98 2.43
C PHE A 109 8.32 -13.20 0.90
N ARG A 110 7.12 -13.19 0.29
CA ARG A 110 6.86 -13.66 -1.08
C ARG A 110 6.75 -12.56 -2.13
N ASP A 111 7.12 -11.34 -1.82
CA ASP A 111 6.92 -10.16 -2.68
C ASP A 111 7.51 -10.36 -4.08
N ARG A 112 8.72 -10.95 -4.15
CA ARG A 112 9.40 -11.20 -5.42
C ARG A 112 8.59 -12.11 -6.33
N ARG A 113 8.02 -13.19 -5.79
CA ARG A 113 7.17 -14.12 -6.54
C ARG A 113 5.96 -13.41 -7.14
N PHE A 114 5.33 -12.53 -6.38
CA PHE A 114 4.16 -11.79 -6.85
C PHE A 114 4.50 -10.81 -7.98
N TYR A 115 5.72 -10.26 -8.01
CA TYR A 115 6.18 -9.47 -9.14
C TYR A 115 6.52 -10.33 -10.36
N GLU A 116 7.27 -11.40 -10.18
CA GLU A 116 7.80 -12.21 -11.29
C GLU A 116 6.73 -13.08 -11.95
N ASP A 117 5.83 -13.67 -11.16
CA ASP A 117 4.85 -14.65 -11.61
C ASP A 117 3.42 -14.10 -11.75
N SER A 118 3.22 -12.78 -11.61
CA SER A 118 1.88 -12.18 -11.54
C SER A 118 0.98 -12.54 -12.73
N GLU A 119 1.49 -12.50 -13.95
CA GLU A 119 0.71 -12.81 -15.15
C GLU A 119 0.31 -14.29 -15.21
N LYS A 120 1.22 -15.19 -14.84
CA LYS A 120 0.94 -16.62 -14.77
C LYS A 120 -0.10 -16.94 -13.69
N ILE A 121 0.07 -16.36 -12.51
CA ILE A 121 -0.86 -16.55 -11.39
C ILE A 121 -2.23 -16.00 -11.75
N LYS A 122 -2.29 -14.83 -12.39
CA LYS A 122 -3.53 -14.23 -12.88
C LYS A 122 -4.27 -15.13 -13.85
N ALA A 123 -3.56 -15.71 -14.81
CA ALA A 123 -4.15 -16.62 -15.80
C ALA A 123 -4.81 -17.87 -15.16
N GLU A 124 -4.24 -18.35 -14.05
CA GLU A 124 -4.77 -19.50 -13.32
C GLU A 124 -5.94 -19.14 -12.37
N LEU A 125 -5.90 -17.93 -11.79
CA LEU A 125 -6.86 -17.49 -10.76
C LEU A 125 -8.10 -16.81 -11.33
N PHE A 126 -8.00 -16.11 -12.46
CA PHE A 126 -9.05 -15.22 -12.93
C PHE A 126 -9.93 -15.92 -13.96
N GLU A 127 -11.23 -15.84 -13.77
CA GLU A 127 -12.24 -16.33 -14.69
C GLU A 127 -13.32 -15.25 -14.85
N GLU A 128 -13.65 -14.91 -16.09
CA GLU A 128 -14.71 -13.95 -16.40
C GLU A 128 -16.08 -14.57 -16.14
N ASN A 129 -16.93 -13.87 -15.39
CA ASN A 129 -18.28 -14.32 -15.07
C ASN A 129 -19.21 -13.11 -14.89
N GLY A 130 -20.42 -13.19 -15.42
CA GLY A 130 -21.44 -12.16 -15.25
C GLY A 130 -21.12 -10.84 -15.98
N ARG A 131 -20.45 -10.92 -17.14
CA ARG A 131 -20.02 -9.73 -17.89
C ARG A 131 -21.15 -8.77 -18.22
N GLU A 132 -22.30 -9.29 -18.69
CA GLU A 132 -23.42 -8.45 -19.14
C GLU A 132 -24.03 -7.62 -18.00
N GLU A 133 -24.25 -8.25 -16.86
CA GLU A 133 -24.77 -7.57 -15.67
C GLU A 133 -23.81 -6.49 -15.17
N CYS A 134 -22.52 -6.77 -15.22
CA CYS A 134 -21.48 -5.81 -14.81
C CYS A 134 -21.36 -4.66 -15.80
N LEU A 135 -21.47 -4.91 -17.11
CA LEU A 135 -21.50 -3.85 -18.12
C LEU A 135 -22.72 -2.93 -17.96
N GLU A 136 -23.87 -3.50 -17.61
CA GLU A 136 -25.07 -2.71 -17.32
C GLU A 136 -24.87 -1.79 -16.11
N LEU A 137 -24.23 -2.30 -15.05
CA LEU A 137 -23.84 -1.50 -13.90
C LEU A 137 -22.94 -0.33 -14.32
N TYR A 138 -21.92 -0.58 -15.16
CA TYR A 138 -21.00 0.46 -15.64
C TYR A 138 -21.70 1.50 -16.50
N ARG A 139 -22.64 1.07 -17.36
CA ARG A 139 -23.46 2.00 -18.17
C ARG A 139 -24.28 2.92 -17.27
N LYS A 140 -24.97 2.37 -16.28
CA LYS A 140 -25.77 3.15 -15.33
C LYS A 140 -24.92 4.11 -14.52
N TYR A 141 -23.73 3.67 -14.07
CA TYR A 141 -22.80 4.55 -13.37
C TYR A 141 -22.31 5.70 -14.25
N SER A 142 -21.95 5.41 -15.52
CA SER A 142 -21.45 6.42 -16.45
C SER A 142 -22.47 7.52 -16.77
N GLN A 143 -23.78 7.24 -16.59
CA GLN A 143 -24.88 8.18 -16.82
C GLN A 143 -25.19 9.06 -15.59
N ARG A 144 -24.56 8.83 -14.44
CA ARG A 144 -24.81 9.65 -13.25
C ARG A 144 -24.21 11.03 -13.41
N PHE A 145 -24.93 12.05 -12.89
CA PHE A 145 -24.44 13.42 -12.84
C PHE A 145 -23.30 13.59 -11.83
N GLU A 146 -23.45 12.99 -10.67
CA GLU A 146 -22.48 13.06 -9.58
C GLU A 146 -21.57 11.84 -9.59
N LYS A 147 -20.38 11.99 -10.14
CA LYS A 147 -19.32 10.96 -10.12
C LYS A 147 -17.96 11.62 -9.96
N THR A 148 -17.16 10.99 -9.14
CA THR A 148 -15.77 11.38 -8.92
C THR A 148 -14.86 10.29 -9.47
N ASN A 149 -13.99 10.65 -10.38
CA ASN A 149 -12.91 9.78 -10.85
C ASN A 149 -11.70 10.00 -9.95
N TYR A 150 -11.17 8.94 -9.39
CA TYR A 150 -10.03 8.98 -8.49
C TYR A 150 -8.88 8.09 -8.98
#